data_66fa5f4d388c7bf22bb1c99ca14ec8c7
#
_entry.id   66fa5f4d388c7bf22bb1c99ca14ec8c7
#
_cell.length_a   1.000
_cell.length_b   1.000
_cell.length_c   1.000
_cell.angle_alpha   90.00
_cell.angle_beta   90.00
_cell.angle_gamma   90.00
#
_symmetry.space_group_name_H-M   'P 1'
#
loop_
_entity.id
_entity.type
_entity.pdbx_description
1 polymer ?
#
loop_
_entity_poly.entity_id
_entity_poly.type
_entity_poly.pdbx_seq_one_letter_code
_entity_poly.pdbx_strand_id
1 'polypeptide(L)'
;MLFRSVVLEALTDGAVSVGLPRAAALELVTRMTLGAAEMVLTTGRHPAALKDDVTTPGGCTIAGLMVLEDGRARSVLARTIETTTKVAAGLGK
;
A
#
# COMPACT_ATOMS: atom_id res chain seq x y z
N MET A 1 10.49 8.78 -0.99
CA MET A 1 10.45 8.24 -2.38
C MET A 1 10.72 6.74 -2.41
N LEU A 2 11.81 6.30 -1.81
CA LEU A 2 12.25 4.91 -1.90
C LEU A 2 11.19 3.89 -1.46
N PHE A 3 10.59 4.07 -0.28
CA PHE A 3 9.64 3.10 0.24
C PHE A 3 8.37 3.00 -0.64
N ARG A 4 7.95 4.11 -1.26
CA ARG A 4 6.79 4.10 -2.13
C ARG A 4 7.05 3.27 -3.39
N SER A 5 8.26 3.38 -3.93
CA SER A 5 8.67 2.59 -5.08
C SER A 5 8.72 1.11 -4.73
N VAL A 6 9.21 0.76 -3.55
CA VAL A 6 9.24 -0.62 -3.07
C VAL A 6 7.82 -1.19 -2.92
N VAL A 7 6.90 -0.42 -2.38
CA VAL A 7 5.50 -0.84 -2.23
C VAL A 7 4.87 -1.10 -3.60
N LEU A 8 5.05 -0.18 -4.56
CA LEU A 8 4.53 -0.35 -5.91
C LEU A 8 5.13 -1.57 -6.59
N GLU A 9 6.43 -1.78 -6.43
CA GLU A 9 7.11 -2.94 -7.00
C GLU A 9 6.59 -4.25 -6.39
N ALA A 10 6.42 -4.30 -5.09
CA ALA A 10 5.92 -5.48 -4.41
C ALA A 10 4.50 -5.84 -4.86
N LEU A 11 3.63 -4.85 -4.97
CA LEU A 11 2.27 -5.06 -5.46
C LEU A 11 2.27 -5.54 -6.91
N THR A 12 3.14 -4.96 -7.74
CA THR A 12 3.29 -5.36 -9.13
C THR A 12 3.76 -6.81 -9.23
N ASP A 13 4.76 -7.20 -8.42
CA ASP A 13 5.25 -8.57 -8.39
C ASP A 13 4.16 -9.55 -7.97
N GLY A 14 3.34 -9.15 -7.00
CA GLY A 14 2.19 -9.96 -6.59
C GLY A 14 1.20 -10.18 -7.72
N ALA A 15 0.89 -9.13 -8.48
CA ALA A 15 -0.01 -9.23 -9.63
C ALA A 15 0.57 -10.15 -10.72
N VAL A 16 1.87 -10.05 -10.98
CA VAL A 16 2.55 -10.94 -11.93
C VAL A 16 2.46 -12.38 -11.47
N SER A 17 2.62 -12.61 -10.17
CA SER A 17 2.59 -13.98 -9.60
C SER A 17 1.24 -14.68 -9.81
N VAL A 18 0.16 -13.93 -9.95
CA VAL A 18 -1.17 -14.50 -10.20
C VAL A 18 -1.57 -14.48 -11.67
N GLY A 19 -0.65 -14.13 -12.56
CA GLY A 19 -0.83 -14.32 -13.99
C GLY A 19 -0.92 -13.08 -14.86
N LEU A 20 -0.79 -11.88 -14.29
CA LEU A 20 -0.82 -10.65 -15.10
C LEU A 20 0.55 -10.41 -15.78
N PRO A 21 0.57 -9.98 -17.05
CA PRO A 21 1.81 -9.53 -17.68
C PRO A 21 2.38 -8.33 -16.92
N ARG A 22 3.71 -8.25 -16.84
CA ARG A 22 4.36 -7.22 -16.02
C ARG A 22 3.95 -5.79 -16.39
N ALA A 23 3.88 -5.46 -17.66
CA ALA A 23 3.51 -4.12 -18.10
C ALA A 23 2.08 -3.75 -17.66
N ALA A 24 1.13 -4.70 -17.82
CA ALA A 24 -0.25 -4.49 -17.39
C ALA A 24 -0.34 -4.41 -15.86
N ALA A 25 0.42 -5.25 -15.15
CA ALA A 25 0.44 -5.24 -13.70
C ALA A 25 0.93 -3.90 -13.16
N LEU A 26 2.01 -3.38 -13.71
CA LEU A 26 2.57 -2.09 -13.28
C LEU A 26 1.57 -0.95 -13.49
N GLU A 27 0.96 -0.88 -14.65
CA GLU A 27 -0.02 0.17 -14.95
C GLU A 27 -1.22 0.07 -14.02
N LEU A 28 -1.77 -1.13 -13.84
CA LEU A 28 -2.94 -1.36 -13.00
C LEU A 28 -2.66 -0.99 -11.54
N VAL A 29 -1.54 -1.47 -10.98
CA VAL A 29 -1.16 -1.19 -9.60
C VAL A 29 -0.93 0.30 -9.39
N THR A 30 -0.26 0.96 -10.33
CA THR A 30 0.00 2.40 -10.24
C THR A 30 -1.29 3.20 -10.25
N ARG A 31 -2.22 2.88 -11.15
CA ARG A 31 -3.51 3.57 -11.24
C ARG A 31 -4.37 3.32 -10.00
N MET A 32 -4.39 2.10 -9.48
CA MET A 32 -5.12 1.76 -8.26
C MET A 32 -4.60 2.57 -7.07
N THR A 33 -3.30 2.66 -6.93
CA THR A 33 -2.67 3.39 -5.82
C THR A 33 -2.96 4.89 -5.93
N LEU A 34 -2.86 5.44 -7.14
CA LEU A 34 -3.20 6.83 -7.40
C LEU A 34 -4.67 7.11 -7.06
N GLY A 35 -5.59 6.27 -7.51
CA GLY A 35 -7.01 6.42 -7.24
C GLY A 35 -7.34 6.36 -5.76
N ALA A 36 -6.72 5.44 -5.03
CA ALA A 36 -6.92 5.33 -3.59
C ALA A 36 -6.46 6.59 -2.86
N ALA A 37 -5.30 7.12 -3.25
CA ALA A 37 -4.78 8.36 -2.67
C ALA A 37 -5.70 9.56 -3.00
N GLU A 38 -6.18 9.64 -4.24
CA GLU A 38 -7.11 10.70 -4.65
C GLU A 38 -8.42 10.66 -3.88
N MET A 39 -8.95 9.48 -3.60
CA MET A 39 -10.18 9.34 -2.83
C MET A 39 -10.05 9.95 -1.44
N VAL A 40 -8.92 9.75 -0.77
CA VAL A 40 -8.67 10.35 0.53
C VAL A 40 -8.65 11.87 0.42
N LEU A 41 -7.97 12.40 -0.58
CA LEU A 41 -7.85 13.85 -0.78
C LEU A 41 -9.20 14.48 -1.17
N THR A 42 -9.93 13.81 -2.06
CA THR A 42 -11.18 14.36 -2.62
C THR A 42 -12.34 14.27 -1.63
N THR A 43 -12.48 13.13 -0.94
CA THR A 43 -13.62 12.90 -0.04
C THR A 43 -13.36 13.37 1.37
N GLY A 44 -12.10 13.54 1.77
CA GLY A 44 -11.72 13.85 3.14
C GLY A 44 -11.98 12.71 4.12
N ARG A 45 -12.37 11.53 3.63
CA ARG A 45 -12.66 10.37 4.48
C ARG A 45 -11.38 9.69 4.91
N HIS A 46 -11.40 9.18 6.13
CA HIS A 46 -10.26 8.43 6.66
C HIS A 46 -10.04 7.14 5.86
N PRO A 47 -8.77 6.76 5.58
CA PRO A 47 -8.49 5.51 4.85
C PRO A 47 -9.16 4.27 5.45
N ALA A 48 -9.28 4.19 6.77
CA ALA A 48 -9.95 3.07 7.42
C ALA A 48 -11.43 2.97 7.03
N ALA A 49 -12.12 4.11 6.89
CA ALA A 49 -13.51 4.12 6.46
C ALA A 49 -13.65 3.67 5.01
N LEU A 50 -12.75 4.12 4.13
CA LEU A 50 -12.75 3.70 2.74
C LEU A 50 -12.47 2.20 2.60
N LYS A 51 -11.57 1.67 3.42
CA LYS A 51 -11.28 0.23 3.48
C LYS A 51 -12.53 -0.55 3.88
N ASP A 52 -13.25 -0.08 4.89
CA ASP A 52 -14.44 -0.78 5.39
C ASP A 52 -15.54 -0.84 4.32
N ASP A 53 -15.67 0.19 3.49
CA ASP A 53 -16.67 0.22 2.43
C ASP A 53 -16.50 -0.90 1.40
N VAL A 54 -15.28 -1.38 1.18
CA VAL A 54 -14.99 -2.44 0.20
C VAL A 54 -14.80 -3.80 0.84
N THR A 55 -15.00 -3.91 2.16
CA THR A 55 -14.82 -5.15 2.88
C THR A 55 -16.17 -5.85 3.08
N THR A 56 -16.30 -7.08 2.57
CA THR A 56 -17.51 -7.88 2.74
C THR A 56 -17.20 -9.12 3.59
N PRO A 57 -18.20 -9.65 4.33
CA PRO A 57 -17.97 -10.85 5.12
C PRO A 57 -17.48 -12.02 4.26
N GLY A 58 -16.32 -12.58 4.62
CA GLY A 58 -15.73 -13.70 3.91
C GLY A 58 -15.23 -13.39 2.50
N GLY A 59 -15.16 -12.11 2.10
CA GLY A 59 -14.72 -11.71 0.78
C GLY A 59 -13.20 -11.68 0.61
N CYS A 60 -12.76 -11.47 -0.63
CA CYS A 60 -11.32 -11.45 -0.95
C CYS A 60 -10.58 -10.30 -0.28
N THR A 61 -11.22 -9.16 -0.09
CA THR A 61 -10.59 -8.00 0.54
C THR A 61 -10.21 -8.28 1.99
N ILE A 62 -11.13 -8.87 2.77
CA ILE A 62 -10.82 -9.19 4.17
C ILE A 62 -9.75 -10.27 4.26
N ALA A 63 -9.75 -11.24 3.36
CA ALA A 63 -8.71 -12.28 3.31
C ALA A 63 -7.33 -11.65 3.07
N GLY A 64 -7.24 -10.71 2.12
CA GLY A 64 -6.01 -9.98 1.86
C GLY A 64 -5.57 -9.13 3.04
N LEU A 65 -6.51 -8.47 3.71
CA LEU A 65 -6.20 -7.68 4.90
C LEU A 65 -5.60 -8.52 6.02
N MET A 66 -6.10 -9.74 6.21
CA MET A 66 -5.55 -10.64 7.23
C MET A 66 -4.09 -10.98 6.95
N VAL A 67 -3.74 -11.19 5.67
CA VAL A 67 -2.34 -11.43 5.28
C VAL A 67 -1.47 -10.22 5.63
N LEU A 68 -1.95 -9.00 5.34
CA LEU A 68 -1.23 -7.78 5.68
C LEU A 68 -1.01 -7.65 7.19
N GLU A 69 -2.04 -7.95 7.98
CA GLU A 69 -1.92 -7.89 9.45
C GLU A 69 -0.95 -8.95 9.99
N ASP A 70 -0.99 -10.16 9.43
CA ASP A 70 -0.05 -11.22 9.83
C ASP A 70 1.40 -10.81 9.57
N GLY A 71 1.65 -10.09 8.49
CA GLY A 71 2.97 -9.58 8.12
C GLY A 71 3.33 -8.26 8.80
N ARG A 72 2.47 -7.73 9.64
CA ARG A 72 2.68 -6.45 10.35
C ARG A 72 2.91 -5.27 9.38
N ALA A 73 2.18 -5.24 8.26
CA ALA A 73 2.39 -4.23 7.22
C ALA A 73 2.27 -2.81 7.77
N ARG A 74 1.30 -2.53 8.63
CA ARG A 74 1.12 -1.19 9.21
C ARG A 74 2.32 -0.75 10.02
N SER A 75 2.80 -1.63 10.89
CA SER A 75 3.97 -1.36 11.73
C SER A 75 5.23 -1.18 10.89
N VAL A 76 5.43 -2.03 9.88
CA VAL A 76 6.59 -1.95 9.00
C VAL A 76 6.60 -0.62 8.25
N LEU A 77 5.47 -0.21 7.68
CA LEU A 77 5.39 1.06 6.96
C LEU A 77 5.61 2.26 7.88
N ALA A 78 5.00 2.25 9.06
CA ALA A 78 5.17 3.34 10.02
C ALA A 78 6.62 3.44 10.49
N ARG A 79 7.26 2.30 10.78
CA ARG A 79 8.66 2.29 11.21
C ARG A 79 9.62 2.70 10.10
N THR A 80 9.26 2.44 8.85
CA THR A 80 10.05 2.88 7.70
C THR A 80 10.17 4.39 7.68
N ILE A 81 9.06 5.10 7.86
CA ILE A 81 9.06 6.57 7.93
C ILE A 81 9.85 7.05 9.14
N GLU A 82 9.61 6.44 10.30
CA GLU A 82 10.28 6.81 11.55
C GLU A 82 11.80 6.69 11.42
N THR A 83 12.27 5.54 10.96
CA THR A 83 13.70 5.27 10.83
C THR A 83 14.35 6.18 9.80
N THR A 84 13.71 6.35 8.64
CA THR A 84 14.22 7.23 7.59
C THR A 84 14.35 8.65 8.08
N THR A 85 13.36 9.13 8.82
CA THR A 85 13.38 10.48 9.37
C THR A 85 14.52 10.66 10.37
N LYS A 86 14.73 9.70 11.25
CA LYS A 86 15.81 9.76 12.23
C LYS A 86 17.18 9.78 11.58
N VAL A 87 17.39 8.94 10.58
CA VAL A 87 18.67 8.89 9.87
C VAL A 87 18.90 10.19 9.11
N ALA A 88 17.88 10.71 8.44
CA ALA A 88 17.99 11.98 7.72
C ALA A 88 18.34 13.13 8.68
N ALA A 89 17.72 13.18 9.85
CA ALA A 89 18.04 14.18 10.88
C ALA A 89 19.48 14.04 11.37
N GLY A 90 19.94 12.79 11.55
CA GLY A 90 21.32 12.51 11.92
C GLY A 90 22.32 12.97 10.86
N LEU A 91 22.00 12.78 9.59
CA LEU A 91 22.86 13.23 8.49
C LEU A 91 22.90 14.75 8.36
N GLY A 92 21.87 15.44 8.82
CA GLY A 92 21.80 16.88 8.79
C GLY A 92 22.63 17.58 9.87
N LYS A 93 23.25 16.81 10.74
CA LYS A 93 24.14 17.33 11.78
C LYS A 93 25.58 17.34 11.28
#